data_65aa5becf648d65814491dd8fd3879ec
#
_entry.id   65aa5becf648d65814491dd8fd3879ec
#
_cell.length_a   1.000
_cell.length_b   1.000
_cell.length_c   1.000
_cell.angle_alpha   90.00
_cell.angle_beta   90.00
_cell.angle_gamma   90.00
#
_symmetry.space_group_name_H-M   'P 1'
#
loop_
_entity.id
_entity.type
_entity.pdbx_description
1 polymer ?
#
loop_
_entity_poly.entity_id
_entity_poly.type
_entity_poly.pdbx_seq_one_letter_code
_entity_poly.pdbx_strand_id
1 'polypeptide(L)'
;MSTFAATQLMQIQIPQGVSGGMMLQIQAPSGQLMQVQVPQGLSAGMTFQVQMPTSAPVAAAPQPDPMALFAAVDTDRSGSISDIELSQALSTAGMTFARKTCRYLIGMHDRDRSGTIDQQEFVALWQYLQQWKTCFDTYDTDHGGSIDSNELTVALQQFGYANLGQQCFQSIMRAYDDDKSGAIGMDEFIQLNCELHTLTATFKKLPMDGQGRALITYEQFLAMTYSGR
;
A
#
# COMPACT_ATOMS: atom_id res chain seq x y z
N MET A 1 6.98 17.04 -32.11
CA MET A 1 5.55 16.91 -31.77
C MET A 1 5.43 17.14 -30.28
N SER A 2 4.83 18.27 -29.89
CA SER A 2 4.76 18.72 -28.50
C SER A 2 3.79 17.86 -27.71
N THR A 3 4.28 17.15 -26.71
CA THR A 3 3.48 16.42 -25.73
C THR A 3 2.84 17.45 -24.80
N PHE A 4 1.54 17.64 -24.89
CA PHE A 4 0.76 18.44 -23.95
C PHE A 4 0.73 17.71 -22.60
N ALA A 5 1.38 18.27 -21.60
CA ALA A 5 1.19 17.85 -20.22
C ALA A 5 -0.25 18.18 -19.81
N ALA A 6 -1.02 17.18 -19.39
CA ALA A 6 -2.35 17.39 -18.89
C ALA A 6 -2.26 18.17 -17.57
N THR A 7 -2.73 19.41 -17.57
CA THR A 7 -2.79 20.30 -16.39
C THR A 7 -4.16 20.15 -15.75
N GLN A 8 -4.21 19.74 -14.49
CA GLN A 8 -5.47 19.71 -13.74
C GLN A 8 -5.66 21.05 -13.03
N LEU A 9 -6.76 21.73 -13.29
CA LEU A 9 -7.14 22.97 -12.62
C LEU A 9 -7.85 22.62 -11.31
N MET A 10 -7.34 23.10 -10.18
CA MET A 10 -7.99 22.97 -8.87
C MET A 10 -8.48 24.34 -8.42
N GLN A 11 -9.76 24.39 -8.01
CA GLN A 11 -10.34 25.60 -7.40
C GLN A 11 -10.03 25.59 -5.90
N ILE A 12 -9.44 26.69 -5.43
CA ILE A 12 -9.07 26.88 -4.02
C ILE A 12 -9.82 28.09 -3.47
N GLN A 13 -10.50 27.88 -2.34
CA GLN A 13 -11.14 28.98 -1.61
C GLN A 13 -10.13 29.54 -0.60
N ILE A 14 -10.01 30.88 -0.58
CA ILE A 14 -9.09 31.58 0.33
C ILE A 14 -9.68 31.58 1.74
N PRO A 15 -8.98 31.03 2.74
CA PRO A 15 -9.43 30.98 4.13
C PRO A 15 -9.51 32.40 4.73
N GLN A 16 -10.29 32.54 5.81
CA GLN A 16 -10.33 33.82 6.56
C GLN A 16 -8.94 34.15 7.14
N GLY A 17 -8.52 35.39 6.99
CA GLY A 17 -7.22 35.88 7.44
C GLY A 17 -6.10 35.81 6.40
N VAL A 18 -6.36 35.27 5.20
CA VAL A 18 -5.39 35.23 4.09
C VAL A 18 -5.82 36.24 3.02
N SER A 19 -4.86 37.01 2.52
CA SER A 19 -5.07 38.03 1.47
C SER A 19 -4.04 37.90 0.34
N GLY A 20 -4.30 38.62 -0.76
CA GLY A 20 -3.42 38.60 -1.93
C GLY A 20 -1.94 38.85 -1.59
N GLY A 21 -1.05 38.05 -2.17
CA GLY A 21 0.38 38.08 -1.91
C GLY A 21 0.87 37.15 -0.81
N MET A 22 -0.02 36.60 0.03
CA MET A 22 0.35 35.64 1.09
C MET A 22 0.53 34.23 0.53
N MET A 23 1.35 33.44 1.21
CA MET A 23 1.54 32.02 0.89
C MET A 23 0.48 31.18 1.60
N LEU A 24 -0.27 30.40 0.82
CA LEU A 24 -1.26 29.46 1.31
C LEU A 24 -0.74 28.03 1.15
N GLN A 25 -0.76 27.27 2.23
CA GLN A 25 -0.43 25.83 2.16
C GLN A 25 -1.69 25.06 1.79
N ILE A 26 -1.63 24.31 0.72
CA ILE A 26 -2.73 23.49 0.20
C ILE A 26 -2.28 22.05 0.09
N GLN A 27 -3.23 21.15 0.25
CA GLN A 27 -2.99 19.73 0.04
C GLN A 27 -3.50 19.34 -1.36
N ALA A 28 -2.61 18.83 -2.19
CA ALA A 28 -2.96 18.28 -3.50
C ALA A 28 -3.84 17.04 -3.34
N PRO A 29 -4.63 16.65 -4.36
CA PRO A 29 -5.37 15.38 -4.34
C PRO A 29 -4.48 14.14 -4.16
N SER A 30 -3.17 14.28 -4.45
CA SER A 30 -2.13 13.27 -4.21
C SER A 30 -1.66 13.19 -2.73
N GLY A 31 -2.21 14.03 -1.83
CA GLY A 31 -1.79 14.13 -0.43
C GLY A 31 -0.59 15.05 -0.18
N GLN A 32 0.10 15.51 -1.21
CA GLN A 32 1.29 16.34 -1.10
C GLN A 32 0.93 17.78 -0.68
N LEU A 33 1.62 18.32 0.32
CA LEU A 33 1.49 19.70 0.74
C LEU A 33 2.29 20.62 -0.20
N MET A 34 1.62 21.62 -0.76
CA MET A 34 2.22 22.61 -1.64
C MET A 34 1.96 24.03 -1.10
N GLN A 35 2.93 24.91 -1.28
CA GLN A 35 2.76 26.34 -1.00
C GLN A 35 2.42 27.08 -2.29
N VAL A 36 1.29 27.79 -2.27
CA VAL A 36 0.81 28.56 -3.41
C VAL A 36 0.65 30.02 -2.98
N GLN A 37 1.15 30.93 -3.78
CA GLN A 37 0.96 32.36 -3.51
C GLN A 37 -0.44 32.79 -3.98
N VAL A 38 -1.20 33.41 -3.10
CA VAL A 38 -2.51 33.98 -3.43
C VAL A 38 -2.32 35.18 -4.36
N PRO A 39 -2.96 35.20 -5.54
CA PRO A 39 -2.84 36.33 -6.47
C PRO A 39 -3.23 37.67 -5.80
N GLN A 40 -2.51 38.73 -6.16
CA GLN A 40 -2.81 40.06 -5.64
C GLN A 40 -4.22 40.51 -6.04
N GLY A 41 -4.95 41.12 -5.11
CA GLY A 41 -6.33 41.58 -5.34
C GLY A 41 -7.42 40.60 -4.93
N LEU A 42 -7.08 39.40 -4.47
CA LEU A 42 -8.05 38.45 -3.93
C LEU A 42 -8.08 38.49 -2.40
N SER A 43 -9.27 38.33 -1.84
CA SER A 43 -9.54 38.39 -0.39
C SER A 43 -10.16 37.07 0.11
N ALA A 44 -10.21 36.92 1.42
CA ALA A 44 -10.85 35.77 2.07
C ALA A 44 -12.27 35.52 1.53
N GLY A 45 -12.60 34.25 1.26
CA GLY A 45 -13.87 33.83 0.70
C GLY A 45 -13.93 33.78 -0.83
N MET A 46 -12.98 34.40 -1.54
CA MET A 46 -12.86 34.29 -3.00
C MET A 46 -12.18 32.99 -3.39
N THR A 47 -12.47 32.51 -4.61
CA THR A 47 -11.85 31.33 -5.20
C THR A 47 -10.90 31.71 -6.32
N PHE A 48 -9.77 31.03 -6.41
CA PHE A 48 -8.86 31.14 -7.55
C PHE A 48 -8.46 29.77 -8.06
N GLN A 49 -8.08 29.72 -9.32
CA GLN A 49 -7.66 28.47 -9.94
C GLN A 49 -6.14 28.38 -9.90
N VAL A 50 -5.65 27.26 -9.40
CA VAL A 50 -4.23 26.92 -9.45
C VAL A 50 -4.06 25.82 -10.50
N GLN A 51 -3.17 26.06 -11.43
CA GLN A 51 -2.68 25.02 -12.30
C GLN A 51 -1.78 24.12 -11.45
N MET A 52 -2.33 22.98 -11.07
CA MET A 52 -1.49 21.93 -10.51
C MET A 52 -0.67 21.37 -11.66
N PRO A 53 0.66 21.35 -11.57
CA PRO A 53 1.33 20.39 -12.39
C PRO A 53 0.72 19.05 -11.98
N THR A 54 -0.07 18.42 -12.86
CA THR A 54 -0.15 16.97 -12.76
C THR A 54 1.30 16.57 -12.63
N SER A 55 1.67 16.06 -11.45
CA SER A 55 2.99 15.49 -11.31
C SER A 55 3.13 14.60 -12.54
N ALA A 56 3.89 15.12 -13.51
CA ALA A 56 4.58 14.21 -14.39
C ALA A 56 5.09 13.17 -13.41
N PRO A 57 4.84 11.88 -13.61
CA PRO A 57 5.35 10.89 -12.70
C PRO A 57 6.77 11.36 -12.43
N VAL A 58 7.08 11.69 -11.16
CA VAL A 58 8.47 11.95 -10.76
C VAL A 58 9.18 10.88 -11.52
N ALA A 59 10.09 11.24 -12.42
CA ALA A 59 10.77 10.26 -13.25
C ALA A 59 11.28 9.24 -12.24
N ALA A 60 10.47 8.24 -11.99
CA ALA A 60 10.81 7.12 -11.14
C ALA A 60 12.12 6.69 -11.76
N ALA A 61 13.15 6.58 -10.98
CA ALA A 61 14.41 5.99 -11.42
C ALA A 61 14.02 4.84 -12.33
N PRO A 62 14.55 4.74 -13.57
CA PRO A 62 13.99 3.89 -14.61
C PRO A 62 13.66 2.55 -13.98
N GLN A 63 12.35 2.29 -13.80
CA GLN A 63 11.88 1.06 -13.16
C GLN A 63 12.38 -0.04 -14.08
N PRO A 64 13.10 -1.03 -13.58
CA PRO A 64 13.60 -2.10 -14.43
C PRO A 64 12.40 -2.68 -15.19
N ASP A 65 12.58 -2.82 -16.50
CA ASP A 65 11.58 -3.46 -17.35
C ASP A 65 11.20 -4.80 -16.71
N PRO A 66 9.92 -5.03 -16.38
CA PRO A 66 9.51 -6.28 -15.74
C PRO A 66 9.93 -7.53 -16.54
N MET A 67 10.03 -7.41 -17.87
CA MET A 67 10.49 -8.48 -18.74
C MET A 67 12.00 -8.75 -18.60
N ALA A 68 12.80 -7.70 -18.54
CA ALA A 68 14.24 -7.83 -18.28
C ALA A 68 14.48 -8.39 -16.88
N LEU A 69 13.66 -7.99 -15.92
CA LEU A 69 13.74 -8.49 -14.55
C LEU A 69 13.34 -9.97 -14.48
N PHE A 70 12.25 -10.37 -15.15
CA PHE A 70 11.84 -11.78 -15.25
C PHE A 70 12.99 -12.65 -15.75
N ALA A 71 13.61 -12.27 -16.87
CA ALA A 71 14.72 -13.02 -17.46
C ALA A 71 15.98 -13.07 -16.56
N ALA A 72 16.16 -12.08 -15.68
CA ALA A 72 17.24 -12.08 -14.70
C ALA A 72 16.95 -12.98 -13.49
N VAL A 73 15.67 -13.16 -13.16
CA VAL A 73 15.18 -13.95 -12.03
C VAL A 73 15.04 -15.42 -12.38
N ASP A 74 14.54 -15.74 -13.58
CA ASP A 74 14.45 -17.11 -14.12
C ASP A 74 15.86 -17.65 -14.41
N THR A 75 16.53 -18.11 -13.35
CA THR A 75 17.95 -18.50 -13.39
C THR A 75 18.18 -19.82 -14.09
N ASP A 76 17.22 -20.73 -14.01
CA ASP A 76 17.26 -22.05 -14.65
C ASP A 76 16.65 -22.05 -16.06
N ARG A 77 16.11 -20.89 -16.49
CA ARG A 77 15.45 -20.70 -17.80
C ARG A 77 14.30 -21.67 -18.04
N SER A 78 13.56 -21.95 -16.98
CA SER A 78 12.36 -22.80 -17.05
C SER A 78 11.17 -22.10 -17.73
N GLY A 79 11.23 -20.76 -17.89
CA GLY A 79 10.13 -19.93 -18.36
C GLY A 79 9.13 -19.58 -17.27
N SER A 80 9.42 -19.92 -16.01
CA SER A 80 8.59 -19.59 -14.85
C SER A 80 9.45 -19.35 -13.62
N ILE A 81 8.96 -18.55 -12.67
CA ILE A 81 9.66 -18.19 -11.43
C ILE A 81 9.13 -19.03 -10.27
N SER A 82 10.02 -19.73 -9.61
CA SER A 82 9.76 -20.47 -8.37
C SER A 82 9.82 -19.56 -7.12
N ASP A 83 9.38 -20.08 -5.96
CA ASP A 83 9.46 -19.38 -4.68
C ASP A 83 10.90 -19.07 -4.25
N ILE A 84 11.86 -19.89 -4.67
CA ILE A 84 13.29 -19.70 -4.39
C ILE A 84 13.82 -18.54 -5.21
N GLU A 85 13.56 -18.55 -6.52
CA GLU A 85 14.01 -17.50 -7.43
C GLU A 85 13.39 -16.15 -7.09
N LEU A 86 12.07 -16.13 -6.76
CA LEU A 86 11.40 -14.92 -6.30
C LEU A 86 12.04 -14.37 -5.03
N SER A 87 12.33 -15.20 -4.04
CA SER A 87 12.98 -14.77 -2.79
C SER A 87 14.37 -14.18 -3.04
N GLN A 88 15.15 -14.80 -3.92
CA GLN A 88 16.48 -14.32 -4.29
C GLN A 88 16.42 -12.97 -5.03
N ALA A 89 15.48 -12.85 -5.97
CA ALA A 89 15.28 -11.62 -6.73
C ALA A 89 14.90 -10.46 -5.83
N LEU A 90 13.94 -10.66 -4.93
CA LEU A 90 13.50 -9.64 -3.98
C LEU A 90 14.64 -9.23 -3.03
N SER A 91 15.44 -10.19 -2.55
CA SER A 91 16.62 -9.90 -1.72
C SER A 91 17.65 -9.04 -2.47
N THR A 92 17.88 -9.31 -3.75
CA THR A 92 18.77 -8.50 -4.59
C THR A 92 18.23 -7.08 -4.81
N ALA A 93 16.91 -6.92 -4.82
CA ALA A 93 16.24 -5.62 -4.90
C ALA A 93 16.14 -4.89 -3.54
N GLY A 94 16.78 -5.41 -2.49
CA GLY A 94 16.78 -4.83 -1.15
C GLY A 94 15.50 -5.13 -0.34
N MET A 95 14.69 -6.08 -0.81
CA MET A 95 13.47 -6.52 -0.14
C MET A 95 13.67 -7.94 0.39
N THR A 96 13.88 -8.08 1.69
CA THR A 96 14.06 -9.41 2.31
C THR A 96 12.70 -10.04 2.59
N PHE A 97 12.32 -11.04 1.80
CA PHE A 97 11.06 -11.76 1.95
C PHE A 97 11.29 -13.21 2.39
N ALA A 98 10.55 -13.63 3.40
CA ALA A 98 10.52 -15.03 3.81
C ALA A 98 9.93 -15.90 2.68
N ARG A 99 10.45 -17.12 2.51
CA ARG A 99 9.95 -18.06 1.48
C ARG A 99 8.45 -18.35 1.60
N LYS A 100 7.91 -18.37 2.83
CA LYS A 100 6.47 -18.54 3.05
C LYS A 100 5.67 -17.40 2.40
N THR A 101 6.17 -16.16 2.50
CA THR A 101 5.54 -14.97 1.89
C THR A 101 5.64 -15.03 0.36
N CYS A 102 6.78 -15.49 -0.18
CA CYS A 102 6.92 -15.71 -1.62
C CYS A 102 5.92 -16.75 -2.14
N ARG A 103 5.72 -17.86 -1.45
CA ARG A 103 4.69 -18.87 -1.81
C ARG A 103 3.27 -18.30 -1.74
N TYR A 104 2.99 -17.49 -0.74
CA TYR A 104 1.70 -16.81 -0.62
C TYR A 104 1.45 -15.86 -1.80
N LEU A 105 2.45 -15.06 -2.17
CA LEU A 105 2.39 -14.15 -3.31
C LEU A 105 2.21 -14.91 -4.64
N ILE A 106 2.93 -16.02 -4.82
CA ILE A 106 2.73 -16.91 -5.96
C ILE A 106 1.29 -17.40 -6.00
N GLY A 107 0.78 -17.97 -4.92
CA GLY A 107 -0.59 -18.49 -4.87
C GLY A 107 -1.67 -17.43 -5.15
N MET A 108 -1.39 -16.16 -4.92
CA MET A 108 -2.31 -15.05 -5.25
C MET A 108 -2.31 -14.69 -6.75
N HIS A 109 -1.20 -14.90 -7.46
CA HIS A 109 -0.99 -14.45 -8.84
C HIS A 109 -0.94 -15.61 -9.84
N ASP A 110 -0.70 -16.82 -9.38
CA ASP A 110 -0.71 -18.08 -10.14
C ASP A 110 -2.16 -18.42 -10.57
N ARG A 111 -2.50 -18.03 -11.79
CA ARG A 111 -3.87 -18.16 -12.34
C ARG A 111 -4.14 -19.55 -12.87
N ASP A 112 -3.11 -20.19 -13.42
CA ASP A 112 -3.19 -21.52 -14.02
C ASP A 112 -2.94 -22.66 -13.02
N ARG A 113 -2.57 -22.29 -11.77
CA ARG A 113 -2.25 -23.21 -10.67
C ARG A 113 -1.06 -24.13 -10.98
N SER A 114 -0.08 -23.59 -11.67
CA SER A 114 1.17 -24.29 -11.97
C SER A 114 2.09 -24.45 -10.76
N GLY A 115 1.88 -23.63 -9.72
CA GLY A 115 2.73 -23.54 -8.53
C GLY A 115 3.94 -22.62 -8.73
N THR A 116 4.04 -21.94 -9.88
CA THR A 116 5.09 -21.01 -10.28
C THR A 116 4.48 -19.75 -10.88
N ILE A 117 5.27 -18.77 -11.23
CA ILE A 117 4.83 -17.51 -11.86
C ILE A 117 5.37 -17.44 -13.28
N ASP A 118 4.48 -17.40 -14.25
CA ASP A 118 4.85 -17.16 -15.64
C ASP A 118 5.16 -15.67 -15.90
N GLN A 119 5.56 -15.35 -17.13
CA GLN A 119 5.95 -14.00 -17.50
C GLN A 119 4.80 -12.97 -17.37
N GLN A 120 3.56 -13.34 -17.67
CA GLN A 120 2.40 -12.45 -17.57
C GLN A 120 1.99 -12.24 -16.11
N GLU A 121 2.03 -13.30 -15.33
CA GLU A 121 1.74 -13.29 -13.91
C GLU A 121 2.79 -12.50 -13.14
N PHE A 122 4.06 -12.58 -13.57
CA PHE A 122 5.14 -11.81 -12.99
C PHE A 122 4.95 -10.30 -13.15
N VAL A 123 4.49 -9.84 -14.30
CA VAL A 123 4.18 -8.41 -14.50
C VAL A 123 3.13 -7.94 -13.48
N ALA A 124 2.08 -8.73 -13.27
CA ALA A 124 1.03 -8.40 -12.31
C ALA A 124 1.56 -8.43 -10.85
N LEU A 125 2.35 -9.45 -10.51
CA LEU A 125 3.00 -9.56 -9.20
C LEU A 125 3.96 -8.39 -8.96
N TRP A 126 4.77 -8.03 -9.95
CA TRP A 126 5.72 -6.92 -9.84
C TRP A 126 5.01 -5.58 -9.59
N GLN A 127 3.95 -5.29 -10.35
CA GLN A 127 3.14 -4.09 -10.14
C GLN A 127 2.51 -4.06 -8.75
N TYR A 128 2.02 -5.19 -8.27
CA TYR A 128 1.47 -5.33 -6.93
C TYR A 128 2.53 -5.03 -5.85
N LEU A 129 3.74 -5.57 -5.99
CA LEU A 129 4.84 -5.32 -5.06
C LEU A 129 5.29 -3.86 -5.06
N GLN A 130 5.30 -3.19 -6.23
CA GLN A 130 5.62 -1.76 -6.32
C GLN A 130 4.58 -0.87 -5.62
N GLN A 131 3.31 -1.22 -5.72
CA GLN A 131 2.24 -0.52 -4.99
C GLN A 131 2.42 -0.67 -3.48
N TRP A 132 2.72 -1.89 -3.01
CA TRP A 132 2.96 -2.13 -1.60
C TRP A 132 4.24 -1.45 -1.10
N LYS A 133 5.28 -1.44 -1.92
CA LYS A 133 6.50 -0.69 -1.56
C LYS A 133 6.22 0.79 -1.38
N THR A 134 5.50 1.40 -2.29
CA THR A 134 5.10 2.82 -2.17
C THR A 134 4.26 3.06 -0.91
N CYS A 135 3.34 2.14 -0.61
CA CYS A 135 2.52 2.20 0.60
C CYS A 135 3.39 2.06 1.85
N PHE A 136 4.27 1.07 1.90
CA PHE A 136 5.20 0.83 3.00
C PHE A 136 6.09 2.04 3.25
N ASP A 137 6.76 2.57 2.22
CA ASP A 137 7.64 3.74 2.30
C ASP A 137 6.90 5.02 2.79
N THR A 138 5.58 5.06 2.64
CA THR A 138 4.75 6.18 3.14
C THR A 138 4.62 6.14 4.66
N TYR A 139 4.60 4.95 5.25
CA TYR A 139 4.43 4.75 6.70
C TYR A 139 5.75 4.51 7.43
N ASP A 140 6.79 4.01 6.76
CA ASP A 140 8.17 3.96 7.23
C ASP A 140 8.76 5.37 7.22
N THR A 141 8.42 6.16 8.24
CA THR A 141 8.71 7.60 8.29
C THR A 141 10.16 7.89 8.67
N ASP A 142 10.81 7.00 9.38
CA ASP A 142 12.21 7.11 9.77
C ASP A 142 13.16 6.43 8.75
N HIS A 143 12.57 5.77 7.73
CA HIS A 143 13.29 5.00 6.71
C HIS A 143 14.18 3.90 7.30
N GLY A 144 13.68 3.29 8.38
CA GLY A 144 14.34 2.17 9.07
C GLY A 144 14.28 0.85 8.29
N GLY A 145 13.44 0.78 7.25
CA GLY A 145 13.19 -0.44 6.48
C GLY A 145 12.22 -1.41 7.16
N SER A 146 11.58 -0.97 8.25
CA SER A 146 10.54 -1.70 8.97
C SER A 146 9.54 -0.73 9.58
N ILE A 147 8.29 -1.15 9.74
CA ILE A 147 7.21 -0.36 10.35
C ILE A 147 7.17 -0.65 11.86
N ASP A 148 7.45 0.36 12.66
CA ASP A 148 7.37 0.24 14.11
C ASP A 148 5.91 0.24 14.62
N SER A 149 5.72 0.06 15.93
CA SER A 149 4.40 0.01 16.57
C SER A 149 3.58 1.30 16.38
N ASN A 150 4.24 2.47 16.36
CA ASN A 150 3.57 3.76 16.18
C ASN A 150 3.17 3.96 14.72
N GLU A 151 4.08 3.66 13.80
CA GLU A 151 3.87 3.74 12.35
C GLU A 151 2.78 2.77 11.91
N LEU A 152 2.77 1.53 12.42
CA LEU A 152 1.71 0.58 12.16
C LEU A 152 0.36 1.06 12.68
N THR A 153 0.33 1.71 13.85
CA THR A 153 -0.91 2.28 14.38
C THR A 153 -1.47 3.33 13.41
N VAL A 154 -0.62 4.23 12.91
CA VAL A 154 -1.02 5.25 11.92
C VAL A 154 -1.50 4.59 10.63
N ALA A 155 -0.76 3.61 10.10
CA ALA A 155 -1.12 2.89 8.89
C ALA A 155 -2.50 2.22 9.02
N LEU A 156 -2.72 1.45 10.08
CA LEU A 156 -3.99 0.75 10.31
C LEU A 156 -5.17 1.71 10.50
N GLN A 157 -4.97 2.86 11.16
CA GLN A 157 -6.00 3.90 11.26
C GLN A 157 -6.40 4.44 9.90
N GLN A 158 -5.44 4.71 9.02
CA GLN A 158 -5.69 5.19 7.66
C GLN A 158 -6.40 4.15 6.79
N PHE A 159 -6.13 2.86 7.02
CA PHE A 159 -6.82 1.76 6.33
C PHE A 159 -8.22 1.48 6.88
N GLY A 160 -8.69 2.26 7.86
CA GLY A 160 -10.05 2.16 8.41
C GLY A 160 -10.15 1.27 9.65
N TYR A 161 -9.03 0.87 10.25
CA TYR A 161 -8.96 0.09 11.48
C TYR A 161 -8.76 0.96 12.74
N ALA A 162 -9.30 2.18 12.74
CA ALA A 162 -9.10 3.17 13.81
C ALA A 162 -9.61 2.72 15.21
N ASN A 163 -10.52 1.75 15.26
CA ASN A 163 -11.17 1.31 16.51
C ASN A 163 -10.56 0.02 17.10
N LEU A 164 -9.37 -0.38 16.65
CA LEU A 164 -8.68 -1.52 17.25
C LEU A 164 -8.20 -1.16 18.66
N GLY A 165 -8.64 -1.92 19.65
CA GLY A 165 -8.15 -1.78 21.02
C GLY A 165 -6.67 -2.18 21.13
N GLN A 166 -5.97 -1.62 22.11
CA GLN A 166 -4.53 -1.85 22.32
C GLN A 166 -4.16 -3.34 22.40
N GLN A 167 -5.01 -4.15 23.04
CA GLN A 167 -4.78 -5.60 23.16
C GLN A 167 -4.85 -6.31 21.79
N CYS A 168 -5.80 -5.92 20.96
CA CYS A 168 -5.92 -6.45 19.59
C CYS A 168 -4.69 -6.06 18.75
N PHE A 169 -4.28 -4.78 18.84
CA PHE A 169 -3.08 -4.28 18.17
C PHE A 169 -1.82 -5.05 18.57
N GLN A 170 -1.60 -5.26 19.88
CA GLN A 170 -0.46 -6.05 20.37
C GLN A 170 -0.51 -7.51 19.89
N SER A 171 -1.71 -8.08 19.77
CA SER A 171 -1.88 -9.44 19.24
C SER A 171 -1.53 -9.51 17.76
N ILE A 172 -1.90 -8.50 16.98
CA ILE A 172 -1.53 -8.36 15.58
C ILE A 172 -0.01 -8.27 15.44
N MET A 173 0.64 -7.35 16.15
CA MET A 173 2.10 -7.21 16.14
C MET A 173 2.79 -8.55 16.40
N ARG A 174 2.39 -9.27 17.47
CA ARG A 174 2.98 -10.57 17.81
C ARG A 174 2.73 -11.67 16.77
N ALA A 175 1.61 -11.59 16.06
CA ALA A 175 1.24 -12.59 15.07
C ALA A 175 2.02 -12.48 13.76
N TYR A 176 2.46 -11.26 13.43
CA TYR A 176 3.12 -10.98 12.15
C TYR A 176 4.61 -10.64 12.27
N ASP A 177 5.11 -10.22 13.43
CA ASP A 177 6.53 -10.06 13.73
C ASP A 177 7.16 -11.46 13.92
N ASP A 178 7.43 -12.12 12.81
CA ASP A 178 7.92 -13.50 12.79
C ASP A 178 9.38 -13.61 13.24
N ASP A 179 10.18 -12.62 12.92
CA ASP A 179 11.61 -12.57 13.26
C ASP A 179 11.87 -12.00 14.66
N LYS A 180 10.79 -11.54 15.32
CA LYS A 180 10.82 -10.93 16.67
C LYS A 180 11.71 -9.70 16.75
N SER A 181 11.74 -8.93 15.69
CA SER A 181 12.48 -7.65 15.60
C SER A 181 11.80 -6.54 16.42
N GLY A 182 10.53 -6.69 16.76
CA GLY A 182 9.70 -5.68 17.40
C GLY A 182 9.10 -4.67 16.41
N ALA A 183 9.32 -4.87 15.13
CA ALA A 183 8.80 -4.08 14.02
C ALA A 183 8.25 -5.00 12.92
N ILE A 184 7.58 -4.46 11.93
CA ILE A 184 6.97 -5.21 10.83
C ILE A 184 7.76 -4.93 9.55
N GLY A 185 8.41 -5.95 9.00
CA GLY A 185 9.08 -5.90 7.71
C GLY A 185 8.10 -5.75 6.55
N MET A 186 8.59 -5.43 5.35
CA MET A 186 7.73 -5.21 4.20
C MET A 186 6.91 -6.46 3.83
N ASP A 187 7.48 -7.65 3.92
CA ASP A 187 6.80 -8.91 3.64
C ASP A 187 5.70 -9.22 4.67
N GLU A 188 5.99 -8.97 5.95
CA GLU A 188 5.03 -9.11 7.05
C GLU A 188 3.89 -8.08 6.92
N PHE A 189 4.22 -6.84 6.52
CA PHE A 189 3.25 -5.79 6.28
C PHE A 189 2.27 -6.13 5.16
N ILE A 190 2.74 -6.69 4.06
CA ILE A 190 1.88 -7.17 2.96
C ILE A 190 0.98 -8.29 3.46
N GLN A 191 1.53 -9.29 4.13
CA GLN A 191 0.77 -10.43 4.65
C GLN A 191 -0.31 -9.98 5.63
N LEU A 192 0.05 -9.12 6.59
CA LEU A 192 -0.87 -8.52 7.56
C LEU A 192 -2.06 -7.83 6.88
N ASN A 193 -1.79 -6.95 5.92
CA ASN A 193 -2.85 -6.17 5.29
C ASN A 193 -3.78 -7.03 4.42
N CYS A 194 -3.23 -7.99 3.68
CA CYS A 194 -4.02 -8.93 2.90
C CYS A 194 -4.95 -9.78 3.79
N GLU A 195 -4.45 -10.25 4.92
CA GLU A 195 -5.23 -11.06 5.84
C GLU A 195 -6.28 -10.22 6.57
N LEU A 196 -5.95 -9.03 7.06
CA LEU A 196 -6.91 -8.10 7.64
C LEU A 196 -8.04 -7.75 6.68
N HIS A 197 -7.70 -7.51 5.41
CA HIS A 197 -8.70 -7.23 4.38
C HIS A 197 -9.65 -8.43 4.20
N THR A 198 -9.11 -9.64 4.12
CA THR A 198 -9.88 -10.88 3.95
C THR A 198 -10.78 -11.15 5.15
N LEU A 199 -10.24 -11.03 6.37
CA LEU A 199 -10.99 -11.19 7.63
C LEU A 199 -12.10 -10.15 7.74
N THR A 200 -11.80 -8.89 7.40
CA THR A 200 -12.79 -7.81 7.43
C THR A 200 -13.90 -8.02 6.40
N ALA A 201 -13.56 -8.43 5.19
CA ALA A 201 -14.54 -8.74 4.15
C ALA A 201 -15.44 -9.92 4.56
N THR A 202 -14.90 -10.92 5.23
CA THR A 202 -15.64 -12.06 5.76
C THR A 202 -16.55 -11.64 6.92
N PHE A 203 -16.03 -10.83 7.84
CA PHE A 203 -16.82 -10.30 8.96
C PHE A 203 -17.99 -9.44 8.50
N LYS A 204 -17.79 -8.59 7.49
CA LYS A 204 -18.84 -7.73 6.92
C LYS A 204 -19.99 -8.49 6.24
N LYS A 205 -19.82 -9.77 5.93
CA LYS A 205 -20.89 -10.65 5.39
C LYS A 205 -21.84 -11.17 6.47
N LEU A 206 -21.49 -11.03 7.75
CA LEU A 206 -22.31 -11.47 8.85
C LEU A 206 -23.47 -10.51 9.11
N PRO A 207 -24.60 -11.00 9.64
CA PRO A 207 -25.66 -10.12 10.11
C PRO A 207 -25.15 -9.27 11.28
N MET A 208 -25.16 -7.96 11.09
CA MET A 208 -24.68 -6.99 12.06
C MET A 208 -25.84 -6.37 12.83
N ASP A 209 -25.64 -6.10 14.12
CA ASP A 209 -26.52 -5.20 14.88
C ASP A 209 -26.21 -3.72 14.55
N GLY A 210 -27.06 -2.82 15.05
CA GLY A 210 -26.86 -1.37 14.83
C GLY A 210 -25.60 -0.78 15.49
N GLN A 211 -24.84 -1.61 16.22
CA GLN A 211 -23.57 -1.22 16.87
C GLN A 211 -22.34 -1.86 16.23
N GLY A 212 -22.51 -2.51 15.08
CA GLY A 212 -21.41 -3.15 14.36
C GLY A 212 -20.91 -4.46 14.98
N ARG A 213 -21.76 -5.13 15.77
CA ARG A 213 -21.46 -6.44 16.37
C ARG A 213 -22.18 -7.53 15.61
N ALA A 214 -21.52 -8.67 15.39
CA ALA A 214 -22.12 -9.87 14.82
C ALA A 214 -22.31 -10.94 15.88
N LEU A 215 -23.49 -11.55 15.94
CA LEU A 215 -23.75 -12.73 16.71
C LEU A 215 -23.50 -13.96 15.84
N ILE A 216 -22.51 -14.77 16.19
CA ILE A 216 -22.15 -15.97 15.42
C ILE A 216 -22.20 -17.20 16.32
N THR A 217 -22.59 -18.34 15.75
CA THR A 217 -22.51 -19.64 16.41
C THR A 217 -21.07 -20.15 16.41
N TYR A 218 -20.77 -21.13 17.26
CA TYR A 218 -19.46 -21.79 17.27
C TYR A 218 -19.12 -22.42 15.90
N GLU A 219 -20.10 -23.05 15.25
CA GLU A 219 -19.94 -23.62 13.92
C GLU A 219 -19.58 -22.55 12.86
N GLN A 220 -20.29 -21.42 12.88
CA GLN A 220 -19.97 -20.27 11.99
C GLN A 220 -18.57 -19.73 12.25
N PHE A 221 -18.16 -19.62 13.52
CA PHE A 221 -16.80 -19.21 13.87
C PHE A 221 -15.76 -20.17 13.29
N LEU A 222 -15.95 -21.48 13.47
CA LEU A 222 -15.05 -22.49 12.90
C LEU A 222 -15.02 -22.42 11.35
N ALA A 223 -16.18 -22.36 10.70
CA ALA A 223 -16.26 -22.24 9.26
C ALA A 223 -15.50 -21.03 8.73
N MET A 224 -15.62 -19.88 9.38
CA MET A 224 -14.86 -18.66 9.00
C MET A 224 -13.35 -18.84 9.20
N THR A 225 -12.92 -19.49 10.26
CA THR A 225 -11.50 -19.68 10.56
C THR A 225 -10.83 -20.63 9.58
N TYR A 226 -11.56 -21.59 9.03
CA TYR A 226 -11.01 -22.59 8.09
C TYR A 226 -11.27 -22.29 6.61
N SER A 227 -12.21 -21.37 6.29
CA SER A 227 -12.49 -21.01 4.90
C SER A 227 -11.46 -20.05 4.27
N GLY A 228 -10.57 -19.48 5.05
CA GLY A 228 -9.53 -18.54 4.62
C GLY A 228 -8.14 -19.15 4.51
N ARG A 229 -8.02 -20.47 4.60
CA ARG A 229 -6.72 -21.18 4.48
C ARG A 229 -6.62 -21.95 3.19
#